data_de44fb42ac225d90e5f69410dd0f0b6e
#
_entry.id   de44fb42ac225d90e5f69410dd0f0b6e
#
_cell.length_a   1.000
_cell.length_b   1.000
_cell.length_c   1.000
_cell.angle_alpha   90.00
_cell.angle_beta   90.00
_cell.angle_gamma   90.00
#
_symmetry.space_group_name_H-M   'P 1'
#
loop_
_entity.id
_entity.type
_entity.pdbx_description
1 polymer ?
#
loop_
_entity_poly.entity_id
_entity_poly.type
_entity_poly.pdbx_seq_one_letter_code
_entity_poly.pdbx_strand_id
1 'polypeptide(L)'
;MSKAAGLLLLSLLFACCACDRSEGERARSAETPSPESTRVENTAPPVIDADWVASKFQAPPPPEPKDWMREIEKDPIAALKQMDPAALQPGRGRPAPPAGSQPEIREIRAKKPESYQPERPLRGWPPVVGQFYPNLILKDQTGQVSAISDFQGKVILVEVVGLTCKACHAFAGGNEPGKSHFRGVQPQPGLDSIERYATAYAKLSLEHPDIVFVQLVLYGMDGRSPPTEDDVRAWASHFGMDRRRNQVVLLGDQRFISAASRKLIPGFHLIDQNGILRAMSSNDPRHDQLHSSLLPKLASLVNDD
;
A
#
# COMPACT_ATOMS: atom_id res chain seq x y z
N MET A 1 -50.17 -11.98 -38.43
CA MET A 1 -49.85 -11.15 -39.63
C MET A 1 -48.37 -10.85 -39.52
N SER A 2 -47.47 -11.67 -40.16
CA SER A 2 -46.90 -11.43 -41.49
C SER A 2 -45.96 -10.23 -41.54
N LYS A 3 -44.67 -10.29 -41.84
CA LYS A 3 -43.73 -10.95 -42.79
C LYS A 3 -42.32 -10.52 -42.38
N ALA A 4 -41.29 -11.34 -42.28
CA ALA A 4 -40.43 -11.91 -43.33
C ALA A 4 -39.36 -10.93 -43.84
N ALA A 5 -38.13 -11.30 -43.59
CA ALA A 5 -37.04 -11.72 -44.50
C ALA A 5 -36.11 -10.62 -45.05
N GLY A 6 -34.82 -10.90 -45.04
CA GLY A 6 -33.81 -10.17 -45.78
C GLY A 6 -32.37 -10.65 -45.49
N LEU A 7 -32.02 -11.80 -46.03
CA LEU A 7 -30.69 -12.39 -46.16
C LEU A 7 -29.89 -11.66 -47.26
N LEU A 8 -28.62 -11.29 -47.07
CA LEU A 8 -27.68 -11.13 -48.18
C LEU A 8 -26.23 -11.42 -47.75
N LEU A 9 -25.75 -12.57 -48.18
CA LEU A 9 -24.35 -12.93 -48.34
C LEU A 9 -23.72 -12.10 -49.45
N LEU A 10 -22.45 -11.67 -49.26
CA LEU A 10 -21.56 -11.45 -50.39
C LEU A 10 -20.13 -11.85 -50.01
N SER A 11 -19.73 -13.02 -50.52
CA SER A 11 -18.37 -13.49 -50.61
C SER A 11 -17.71 -12.85 -51.85
N LEU A 12 -16.43 -12.42 -51.72
CA LEU A 12 -15.59 -12.22 -52.87
C LEU A 12 -14.15 -12.64 -52.54
N LEU A 13 -13.77 -13.78 -53.08
CA LEU A 13 -12.44 -14.27 -53.34
C LEU A 13 -11.80 -13.40 -54.46
N PHE A 14 -10.52 -13.08 -54.36
CA PHE A 14 -9.66 -12.95 -55.51
C PHE A 14 -8.25 -13.46 -55.20
N ALA A 15 -7.80 -14.24 -56.16
CA ALA A 15 -6.63 -15.11 -56.19
C ALA A 15 -5.39 -14.42 -56.79
N CYS A 16 -4.27 -15.00 -56.44
CA CYS A 16 -3.03 -15.16 -57.20
C CYS A 16 -2.59 -14.15 -58.28
N CYS A 17 -1.33 -13.73 -58.15
CA CYS A 17 -0.40 -13.81 -59.30
C CYS A 17 1.04 -14.00 -58.81
N ALA A 18 1.66 -15.10 -59.32
CA ALA A 18 3.08 -15.39 -59.29
C ALA A 18 3.74 -14.88 -60.55
N CYS A 19 5.08 -14.98 -60.59
CA CYS A 19 6.06 -14.69 -61.65
C CYS A 19 6.79 -13.35 -61.49
N ASP A 20 8.10 -13.19 -61.62
CA ASP A 20 9.09 -13.98 -62.33
C ASP A 20 10.52 -13.59 -61.91
N ARG A 21 11.49 -14.42 -62.24
CA ARG A 21 12.94 -14.29 -62.06
C ARG A 21 13.53 -13.19 -62.94
N SER A 22 14.55 -12.48 -62.38
CA SER A 22 15.70 -12.09 -63.20
C SER A 22 16.97 -11.99 -62.33
N GLU A 23 18.00 -12.73 -62.79
CA GLU A 23 19.39 -12.69 -62.32
C GLU A 23 20.02 -11.32 -62.61
N GLY A 24 20.91 -10.88 -61.73
CA GLY A 24 21.79 -9.77 -62.06
C GLY A 24 22.54 -9.15 -60.91
N GLU A 25 23.80 -9.47 -60.87
CA GLU A 25 24.92 -8.60 -60.47
C GLU A 25 25.35 -8.50 -58.99
N ARG A 26 26.53 -9.04 -58.79
CA ARG A 26 27.39 -8.90 -57.61
C ARG A 26 27.80 -7.45 -57.39
N ALA A 27 27.46 -6.90 -56.29
CA ALA A 27 28.17 -5.77 -55.68
C ALA A 27 28.60 -6.15 -54.28
N ARG A 28 29.89 -6.17 -54.02
CA ARG A 28 30.52 -6.30 -52.72
C ARG A 28 30.14 -5.04 -51.92
N SER A 29 29.36 -5.20 -50.89
CA SER A 29 29.13 -4.15 -49.89
C SER A 29 29.68 -4.59 -48.55
N ALA A 30 30.42 -3.69 -47.94
CA ALA A 30 31.14 -3.80 -46.70
C ALA A 30 30.22 -4.28 -45.55
N GLU A 31 30.71 -5.25 -44.78
CA GLU A 31 30.15 -5.68 -43.53
C GLU A 31 30.18 -4.52 -42.52
N THR A 32 29.02 -3.96 -42.24
CA THR A 32 28.81 -3.11 -41.06
C THR A 32 28.65 -4.07 -39.89
N PRO A 33 29.42 -3.92 -38.77
CA PRO A 33 29.21 -4.76 -37.61
C PRO A 33 27.85 -4.48 -37.03
N SER A 34 27.03 -5.50 -36.95
CA SER A 34 25.75 -5.52 -36.26
C SER A 34 25.96 -5.11 -34.79
N PRO A 35 25.17 -4.19 -34.20
CA PRO A 35 25.28 -3.90 -32.80
C PRO A 35 24.93 -5.16 -31.99
N GLU A 36 25.92 -5.57 -31.22
CA GLU A 36 25.82 -6.68 -30.26
C GLU A 36 24.55 -6.48 -29.41
N SER A 37 23.55 -7.30 -29.71
CA SER A 37 22.30 -7.37 -28.93
C SER A 37 22.69 -7.80 -27.53
N THR A 38 22.81 -6.84 -26.61
CA THR A 38 22.86 -7.10 -25.17
C THR A 38 21.59 -7.83 -24.81
N ARG A 39 21.70 -9.16 -24.79
CA ARG A 39 20.68 -10.07 -24.29
C ARG A 39 20.46 -9.69 -22.84
N VAL A 40 19.43 -8.87 -22.56
CA VAL A 40 18.94 -8.63 -21.21
C VAL A 40 18.50 -10.00 -20.72
N GLU A 41 19.31 -10.61 -19.88
CA GLU A 41 18.92 -11.82 -19.16
C GLU A 41 17.65 -11.48 -18.39
N ASN A 42 16.56 -12.06 -18.87
CA ASN A 42 15.23 -11.97 -18.28
C ASN A 42 15.23 -12.86 -17.02
N THR A 43 16.02 -12.44 -16.01
CA THR A 43 16.02 -13.11 -14.71
C THR A 43 14.62 -13.02 -14.15
N ALA A 44 14.00 -14.18 -13.93
CA ALA A 44 12.73 -14.28 -13.25
C ALA A 44 12.79 -13.43 -11.96
N PRO A 45 11.72 -12.71 -11.61
CA PRO A 45 11.69 -11.90 -10.38
C PRO A 45 12.09 -12.80 -9.20
N PRO A 46 12.93 -12.30 -8.27
CA PRO A 46 13.31 -13.08 -7.11
C PRO A 46 12.04 -13.56 -6.40
N VAL A 47 11.93 -14.86 -6.26
CA VAL A 47 10.86 -15.48 -5.44
C VAL A 47 11.10 -14.98 -4.03
N ILE A 48 10.12 -14.27 -3.46
CA ILE A 48 10.17 -13.86 -2.06
C ILE A 48 10.14 -15.15 -1.24
N ASP A 49 11.24 -15.42 -0.52
CA ASP A 49 11.34 -16.59 0.32
C ASP A 49 10.29 -16.51 1.44
N ALA A 50 9.31 -17.42 1.37
CA ALA A 50 8.20 -17.45 2.33
C ALA A 50 8.69 -17.71 3.75
N ASP A 51 9.74 -18.50 3.91
CA ASP A 51 10.28 -18.82 5.24
C ASP A 51 11.02 -17.63 5.84
N TRP A 52 11.72 -16.86 5.00
CA TRP A 52 12.37 -15.64 5.44
C TRP A 52 11.32 -14.56 5.86
N VAL A 53 10.25 -14.38 5.08
CA VAL A 53 9.14 -13.48 5.44
C VAL A 53 8.51 -13.93 6.76
N ALA A 54 8.23 -15.23 6.92
CA ALA A 54 7.69 -15.77 8.15
C ALA A 54 8.63 -15.49 9.34
N SER A 55 9.94 -15.68 9.20
CA SER A 55 10.91 -15.45 10.29
C SER A 55 10.99 -13.96 10.69
N LYS A 56 10.91 -13.05 9.73
CA LYS A 56 11.02 -11.60 9.98
C LYS A 56 9.74 -10.98 10.54
N PHE A 57 8.58 -11.51 10.12
CA PHE A 57 7.28 -11.00 10.54
C PHE A 57 6.56 -11.93 11.52
N GLN A 58 7.18 -13.07 11.88
CA GLN A 58 6.64 -13.97 12.88
C GLN A 58 6.59 -13.23 14.23
N ALA A 59 5.36 -12.92 14.64
CA ALA A 59 5.14 -12.28 15.93
C ALA A 59 5.64 -13.22 17.05
N PRO A 60 6.36 -12.71 18.05
CA PRO A 60 6.46 -13.45 19.31
C PRO A 60 5.04 -13.68 19.81
N PRO A 61 4.78 -14.79 20.53
CA PRO A 61 3.44 -15.02 21.06
C PRO A 61 2.97 -13.76 21.82
N PRO A 62 1.72 -13.34 21.65
CA PRO A 62 1.20 -12.19 22.35
C PRO A 62 1.46 -12.37 23.85
N PRO A 63 1.86 -11.33 24.58
CA PRO A 63 2.05 -11.43 26.02
C PRO A 63 0.76 -11.98 26.63
N GLU A 64 0.90 -12.92 27.57
CA GLU A 64 -0.27 -13.49 28.24
C GLU A 64 -1.17 -12.36 28.75
N PRO A 65 -2.50 -12.47 28.59
CA PRO A 65 -3.43 -11.46 29.08
C PRO A 65 -3.19 -11.24 30.56
N LYS A 66 -2.94 -9.99 30.95
CA LYS A 66 -2.85 -9.62 32.37
C LYS A 66 -4.17 -9.99 33.06
N ASP A 67 -4.12 -10.34 34.34
CA ASP A 67 -5.29 -10.86 35.07
C ASP A 67 -6.54 -9.97 34.96
N TRP A 68 -6.37 -8.66 34.90
CA TRP A 68 -7.49 -7.71 34.68
C TRP A 68 -8.18 -7.86 33.31
N MET A 69 -7.47 -8.30 32.26
CA MET A 69 -8.07 -8.56 30.94
C MET A 69 -8.93 -9.82 30.96
N ARG A 70 -8.55 -10.83 31.76
CA ARG A 70 -9.34 -12.04 31.97
C ARG A 70 -10.63 -11.76 32.76
N GLU A 71 -10.63 -10.76 33.63
CA GLU A 71 -11.83 -10.30 34.35
C GLU A 71 -12.80 -9.56 33.46
N ILE A 72 -12.33 -8.67 32.56
CA ILE A 72 -13.17 -7.99 31.57
C ILE A 72 -13.86 -9.00 30.64
N GLU A 73 -13.17 -10.05 30.25
CA GLU A 73 -13.74 -11.09 29.36
C GLU A 73 -14.82 -11.93 30.06
N LYS A 74 -14.76 -12.06 31.39
CA LYS A 74 -15.74 -12.81 32.18
C LYS A 74 -17.01 -12.00 32.49
N ASP A 75 -16.91 -10.73 32.79
CA ASP A 75 -18.05 -9.83 33.07
C ASP A 75 -17.70 -8.38 32.72
N PRO A 76 -17.95 -7.96 31.46
CA PRO A 76 -17.65 -6.61 31.00
C PRO A 76 -18.42 -5.51 31.79
N ILE A 77 -19.59 -5.83 32.34
CA ILE A 77 -20.44 -4.87 33.07
C ILE A 77 -19.91 -4.68 34.52
N ALA A 78 -19.42 -5.75 35.13
CA ALA A 78 -18.83 -5.65 36.48
C ALA A 78 -17.49 -4.88 36.43
N ALA A 79 -16.70 -5.07 35.39
CA ALA A 79 -15.44 -4.34 35.18
C ALA A 79 -15.66 -2.83 35.01
N LEU A 80 -16.68 -2.41 34.27
CA LEU A 80 -17.06 -1.00 34.12
C LEU A 80 -17.51 -0.34 35.42
N LYS A 81 -18.12 -1.10 36.34
CA LYS A 81 -18.58 -0.59 37.67
C LYS A 81 -17.43 -0.36 38.64
N GLN A 82 -16.28 -1.01 38.43
CA GLN A 82 -15.09 -0.85 39.28
C GLN A 82 -14.15 0.26 38.80
N MET A 83 -14.37 0.80 37.58
CA MET A 83 -13.61 1.94 37.08
C MET A 83 -14.02 3.22 37.82
N ASP A 84 -13.05 3.96 38.34
CA ASP A 84 -13.26 5.26 38.99
C ASP A 84 -14.03 6.19 38.04
N PRO A 85 -15.22 6.69 38.45
CA PRO A 85 -15.99 7.66 37.65
C PRO A 85 -15.20 8.91 37.24
N ALA A 86 -14.15 9.26 37.98
CA ALA A 86 -13.27 10.37 37.66
C ALA A 86 -12.39 10.10 36.41
N ALA A 87 -12.12 8.83 36.07
CA ALA A 87 -11.37 8.44 34.90
C ALA A 87 -12.19 8.55 33.59
N LEU A 88 -13.53 8.64 33.70
CA LEU A 88 -14.46 8.73 32.58
C LEU A 88 -14.90 10.16 32.25
N GLN A 89 -14.40 11.16 32.96
CA GLN A 89 -14.73 12.55 32.65
C GLN A 89 -13.83 13.08 31.54
N PRO A 90 -14.38 13.56 30.41
CA PRO A 90 -13.57 14.23 29.39
C PRO A 90 -12.94 15.48 30.01
N GLY A 91 -11.60 15.50 30.04
CA GLY A 91 -10.67 16.57 30.33
C GLY A 91 -11.24 17.83 31.00
N ARG A 92 -11.41 17.85 32.34
CA ARG A 92 -11.40 19.10 33.10
C ARG A 92 -9.94 19.53 33.27
N GLY A 93 -9.59 20.62 32.63
CA GLY A 93 -8.49 21.41 33.13
C GLY A 93 -7.35 21.71 32.17
N ARG A 94 -7.66 22.33 31.03
CA ARG A 94 -6.74 23.32 30.50
C ARG A 94 -7.31 24.71 30.83
N PRO A 95 -6.55 25.62 31.52
CA PRO A 95 -6.96 27.01 31.65
C PRO A 95 -7.07 27.61 30.24
N ALA A 96 -8.16 28.33 29.98
CA ALA A 96 -8.35 29.08 28.75
C ALA A 96 -7.14 30.00 28.53
N PRO A 97 -6.56 30.04 27.30
CA PRO A 97 -5.50 31.00 27.01
C PRO A 97 -6.01 32.43 27.23
N PRO A 98 -5.17 33.36 27.70
CA PRO A 98 -5.57 34.74 27.99
C PRO A 98 -6.19 35.38 26.75
N ALA A 99 -7.30 36.07 26.93
CA ALA A 99 -7.99 36.79 25.88
C ALA A 99 -7.03 37.83 25.28
N GLY A 100 -6.62 37.61 24.05
CA GLY A 100 -5.69 38.47 23.31
C GLY A 100 -4.64 37.75 22.45
N SER A 101 -4.40 36.46 22.65
CA SER A 101 -3.54 35.66 21.83
C SER A 101 -4.32 34.72 20.92
N GLN A 102 -5.09 35.27 19.99
CA GLN A 102 -5.45 34.47 18.83
C GLN A 102 -4.17 34.29 18.01
N PRO A 103 -3.69 33.06 17.83
CA PRO A 103 -2.67 32.83 16.81
C PRO A 103 -3.30 33.29 15.49
N GLU A 104 -2.65 34.22 14.82
CA GLU A 104 -2.95 34.57 13.44
C GLU A 104 -3.05 33.24 12.69
N ILE A 105 -4.27 32.80 12.41
CA ILE A 105 -4.50 31.69 11.47
C ILE A 105 -4.05 32.26 10.15
N ARG A 106 -2.76 32.15 9.86
CA ARG A 106 -2.28 32.23 8.49
C ARG A 106 -3.12 31.19 7.76
N GLU A 107 -4.10 31.71 6.98
CA GLU A 107 -4.71 30.91 5.93
C GLU A 107 -3.57 30.25 5.17
N ILE A 108 -3.27 29.01 5.54
CA ILE A 108 -2.51 28.10 4.70
C ILE A 108 -3.44 27.94 3.50
N ARG A 109 -3.31 28.84 2.55
CA ARG A 109 -3.93 28.72 1.23
C ARG A 109 -3.63 27.28 0.82
N ALA A 110 -4.65 26.43 0.87
CA ALA A 110 -4.57 25.06 0.39
C ALA A 110 -3.98 25.16 -1.02
N LYS A 111 -2.69 24.85 -1.15
CA LYS A 111 -2.06 24.76 -2.46
C LYS A 111 -2.93 23.81 -3.24
N LYS A 112 -3.55 24.29 -4.33
CA LYS A 112 -4.26 23.47 -5.29
C LYS A 112 -3.44 22.19 -5.46
N PRO A 113 -4.03 21.00 -5.25
CA PRO A 113 -3.25 19.75 -5.29
C PRO A 113 -2.47 19.75 -6.61
N GLU A 114 -1.18 19.53 -6.50
CA GLU A 114 -0.29 19.42 -7.65
C GLU A 114 -0.88 18.36 -8.56
N SER A 115 -1.12 18.67 -9.82
CA SER A 115 -1.79 17.74 -10.73
C SER A 115 -1.00 16.45 -10.86
N TYR A 116 -1.68 15.30 -10.88
CA TYR A 116 -1.08 14.00 -11.17
C TYR A 116 -0.29 14.08 -12.50
N GLN A 117 1.02 13.80 -12.44
CA GLN A 117 1.93 13.82 -13.57
C GLN A 117 2.72 12.51 -13.62
N PRO A 118 2.17 11.48 -14.28
CA PRO A 118 2.76 10.14 -14.29
C PRO A 118 4.13 10.05 -14.97
N GLU A 119 4.46 11.04 -15.82
CA GLU A 119 5.74 11.08 -16.53
C GLU A 119 6.88 11.68 -15.70
N ARG A 120 6.57 12.39 -14.61
CA ARG A 120 7.58 13.05 -13.79
C ARG A 120 8.34 12.01 -12.95
N PRO A 121 9.68 11.97 -12.98
CA PRO A 121 10.44 11.07 -12.14
C PRO A 121 10.07 11.20 -10.67
N LEU A 122 9.92 10.07 -9.99
CA LEU A 122 9.57 10.02 -8.58
C LEU A 122 10.80 10.37 -7.72
N ARG A 123 10.91 11.64 -7.33
CA ARG A 123 12.02 12.11 -6.50
C ARG A 123 11.88 11.56 -5.07
N GLY A 124 13.01 11.13 -4.49
CA GLY A 124 13.04 10.62 -3.11
C GLY A 124 12.50 9.21 -2.94
N TRP A 125 12.30 8.44 -4.02
CA TRP A 125 11.93 7.03 -3.96
C TRP A 125 13.11 6.12 -4.32
N PRO A 126 13.44 5.05 -3.56
CA PRO A 126 12.85 4.68 -2.27
C PRO A 126 13.10 5.72 -1.17
N PRO A 127 12.18 5.86 -0.19
CA PRO A 127 12.32 6.83 0.88
C PRO A 127 13.46 6.45 1.84
N VAL A 128 13.98 7.44 2.58
CA VAL A 128 15.10 7.28 3.51
C VAL A 128 14.68 7.71 4.92
N VAL A 129 14.92 6.86 5.92
CA VAL A 129 14.61 7.15 7.32
C VAL A 129 15.32 8.44 7.78
N GLY A 130 14.61 9.31 8.49
CA GLY A 130 15.07 10.61 8.94
C GLY A 130 14.91 11.75 7.94
N GLN A 131 14.42 11.47 6.73
CA GLN A 131 14.14 12.47 5.71
C GLN A 131 12.62 12.66 5.49
N PHE A 132 12.25 13.76 4.84
CA PHE A 132 10.87 13.94 4.38
C PHE A 132 10.47 12.82 3.45
N TYR A 133 9.30 12.23 3.74
CA TYR A 133 8.73 11.23 2.85
C TYR A 133 8.36 11.87 1.51
N PRO A 134 8.60 11.19 0.37
CA PRO A 134 8.22 11.73 -0.93
C PRO A 134 6.71 11.99 -0.98
N ASN A 135 6.32 13.18 -1.45
CA ASN A 135 4.91 13.49 -1.64
C ASN A 135 4.37 12.73 -2.86
N LEU A 136 3.85 11.54 -2.61
CA LEU A 136 3.26 10.69 -3.63
C LEU A 136 1.89 11.24 -4.01
N ILE A 137 1.75 11.72 -5.24
CA ILE A 137 0.49 12.20 -5.81
C ILE A 137 -0.01 11.12 -6.75
N LEU A 138 -1.05 10.38 -6.34
CA LEU A 138 -1.56 9.18 -7.00
C LEU A 138 -3.08 9.17 -6.98
N LYS A 139 -3.69 8.31 -7.80
CA LYS A 139 -5.13 8.01 -7.67
C LYS A 139 -5.36 7.06 -6.50
N ASP A 140 -6.47 7.24 -5.80
CA ASP A 140 -6.89 6.34 -4.73
C ASP A 140 -7.96 5.32 -5.20
N GLN A 141 -8.44 4.50 -4.27
CA GLN A 141 -9.48 3.48 -4.52
C GLN A 141 -10.80 4.05 -5.05
N THR A 142 -11.03 5.36 -4.96
CA THR A 142 -12.22 6.02 -5.52
C THR A 142 -11.97 6.61 -6.90
N GLY A 143 -10.73 6.58 -7.38
CA GLY A 143 -10.27 7.20 -8.61
C GLY A 143 -9.92 8.69 -8.46
N GLN A 144 -10.01 9.24 -7.26
CA GLN A 144 -9.62 10.62 -6.99
C GLN A 144 -8.10 10.73 -6.78
N VAL A 145 -7.54 11.88 -7.15
CA VAL A 145 -6.13 12.18 -6.88
C VAL A 145 -5.98 12.52 -5.40
N SER A 146 -5.06 11.82 -4.74
CA SER A 146 -4.71 11.99 -3.34
C SER A 146 -3.19 12.10 -3.20
N ALA A 147 -2.72 12.93 -2.29
CA ALA A 147 -1.31 13.13 -2.01
C ALA A 147 -1.00 12.76 -0.55
N ILE A 148 0.22 12.30 -0.28
CA ILE A 148 0.65 12.06 1.11
C ILE A 148 0.55 13.34 1.95
N SER A 149 0.81 14.50 1.34
CA SER A 149 0.65 15.81 2.01
C SER A 149 -0.78 16.15 2.43
N ASP A 150 -1.80 15.48 1.88
CA ASP A 150 -3.19 15.70 2.28
C ASP A 150 -3.47 15.19 3.71
N PHE A 151 -2.57 14.36 4.23
CA PHE A 151 -2.64 13.76 5.57
C PHE A 151 -1.69 14.42 6.58
N GLN A 152 -1.12 15.59 6.23
CA GLN A 152 -0.24 16.34 7.14
C GLN A 152 -0.92 16.61 8.48
N GLY A 153 -0.17 16.51 9.57
CA GLY A 153 -0.68 16.62 10.94
C GLY A 153 -1.17 15.30 11.52
N LYS A 154 -1.14 14.20 10.75
CA LYS A 154 -1.44 12.84 11.23
C LYS A 154 -0.22 11.94 11.12
N VAL A 155 -0.18 10.90 11.92
CA VAL A 155 0.78 9.81 11.75
C VAL A 155 0.30 8.93 10.60
N ILE A 156 1.18 8.64 9.65
CA ILE A 156 0.82 7.84 8.48
C ILE A 156 1.58 6.51 8.54
N LEU A 157 0.84 5.41 8.52
CA LEU A 157 1.39 4.07 8.33
C LEU A 157 1.15 3.65 6.89
N VAL A 158 2.22 3.51 6.10
CA VAL A 158 2.13 3.05 4.71
C VAL A 158 2.54 1.59 4.64
N GLU A 159 1.66 0.72 4.13
CA GLU A 159 2.01 -0.62 3.69
C GLU A 159 2.35 -0.61 2.20
N VAL A 160 3.49 -1.18 1.82
CA VAL A 160 3.90 -1.34 0.41
C VAL A 160 3.47 -2.72 -0.09
N VAL A 161 2.57 -2.73 -1.06
CA VAL A 161 1.80 -3.91 -1.47
C VAL A 161 2.13 -4.34 -2.89
N GLY A 162 2.21 -5.65 -3.10
CA GLY A 162 2.09 -6.29 -4.40
C GLY A 162 0.91 -7.26 -4.40
N LEU A 163 0.06 -7.25 -5.42
CA LEU A 163 -1.16 -8.06 -5.44
C LEU A 163 -0.93 -9.57 -5.48
N THR A 164 0.29 -10.03 -5.76
CA THR A 164 0.68 -11.46 -5.69
C THR A 164 1.41 -11.81 -4.40
N CYS A 165 1.67 -10.84 -3.52
CA CYS A 165 2.41 -11.02 -2.28
C CYS A 165 1.51 -11.66 -1.21
N LYS A 166 1.75 -12.93 -0.88
CA LYS A 166 0.97 -13.68 0.11
C LYS A 166 0.97 -13.04 1.51
N ALA A 167 2.09 -12.45 1.93
CA ALA A 167 2.19 -11.74 3.20
C ALA A 167 1.36 -10.45 3.19
N CYS A 168 1.34 -9.70 2.08
CA CYS A 168 0.49 -8.52 1.95
C CYS A 168 -1.00 -8.87 2.08
N HIS A 169 -1.42 -10.03 1.52
CA HIS A 169 -2.79 -10.52 1.72
C HIS A 169 -3.08 -10.84 3.20
N ALA A 170 -2.13 -11.42 3.92
CA ALA A 170 -2.30 -11.70 5.34
C ALA A 170 -2.40 -10.39 6.14
N PHE A 171 -1.50 -9.42 5.91
CA PHE A 171 -1.54 -8.11 6.58
C PHE A 171 -2.82 -7.33 6.29
N ALA A 172 -3.39 -7.48 5.10
CA ALA A 172 -4.69 -6.91 4.77
C ALA A 172 -5.89 -7.65 5.43
N GLY A 173 -5.66 -8.72 6.20
CA GLY A 173 -6.70 -9.48 6.90
C GLY A 173 -7.17 -10.73 6.15
N GLY A 174 -6.42 -11.20 5.16
CA GLY A 174 -6.80 -12.38 4.37
C GLY A 174 -6.90 -13.69 5.14
N ASN A 175 -6.27 -13.79 6.32
CA ASN A 175 -6.36 -14.95 7.23
C ASN A 175 -7.51 -14.83 8.25
N GLU A 176 -8.27 -13.73 8.23
CA GLU A 176 -9.40 -13.57 9.15
C GLU A 176 -10.52 -14.57 8.85
N PRO A 177 -11.23 -15.07 9.87
CA PRO A 177 -12.31 -16.03 9.68
C PRO A 177 -13.38 -15.53 8.70
N GLY A 178 -13.77 -16.36 7.76
CA GLY A 178 -14.82 -16.05 6.78
C GLY A 178 -14.35 -15.18 5.59
N LYS A 179 -13.09 -14.79 5.53
CA LYS A 179 -12.55 -14.09 4.35
C LYS A 179 -12.25 -15.07 3.22
N SER A 180 -12.67 -14.73 2.01
CA SER A 180 -12.27 -15.43 0.79
C SER A 180 -10.88 -14.95 0.34
N HIS A 181 -10.23 -15.72 -0.50
CA HIS A 181 -8.94 -15.34 -1.07
C HIS A 181 -9.13 -14.31 -2.19
N PHE A 182 -8.50 -13.14 -2.07
CA PHE A 182 -8.55 -12.15 -3.13
C PHE A 182 -7.94 -12.71 -4.41
N ARG A 183 -8.76 -12.80 -5.47
CA ARG A 183 -8.39 -13.35 -6.78
C ARG A 183 -7.64 -14.69 -6.71
N GLY A 184 -7.96 -15.51 -5.73
CA GLY A 184 -7.39 -16.84 -5.55
C GLY A 184 -5.99 -16.89 -4.92
N VAL A 185 -5.41 -15.75 -4.55
CA VAL A 185 -4.11 -15.72 -3.86
C VAL A 185 -4.32 -16.09 -2.40
N GLN A 186 -3.75 -17.22 -2.00
CA GLN A 186 -3.77 -17.67 -0.61
C GLN A 186 -2.87 -16.79 0.24
N PRO A 187 -3.38 -16.18 1.33
CA PRO A 187 -2.57 -15.42 2.27
C PRO A 187 -1.49 -16.31 2.91
N GLN A 188 -0.39 -15.69 3.35
CA GLN A 188 0.66 -16.43 4.05
C GLN A 188 0.15 -16.94 5.39
N PRO A 189 0.20 -18.26 5.66
CA PRO A 189 -0.19 -18.82 6.96
C PRO A 189 0.67 -18.29 8.10
N GLY A 190 0.08 -18.16 9.29
CA GLY A 190 0.79 -17.74 10.51
C GLY A 190 1.01 -16.24 10.64
N LEU A 191 0.60 -15.43 9.66
CA LEU A 191 0.56 -13.97 9.78
C LEU A 191 -0.87 -13.49 10.07
N ASP A 192 -0.98 -12.49 10.94
CA ASP A 192 -2.23 -11.78 11.23
C ASP A 192 -2.35 -10.47 10.43
N SER A 193 -3.52 -9.83 10.51
CA SER A 193 -3.71 -8.51 9.92
C SER A 193 -2.88 -7.45 10.64
N ILE A 194 -2.49 -6.41 9.90
CA ILE A 194 -1.75 -5.28 10.49
C ILE A 194 -2.56 -4.58 11.58
N GLU A 195 -3.89 -4.57 11.50
CA GLU A 195 -4.78 -4.07 12.56
C GLU A 195 -4.59 -4.86 13.86
N ARG A 196 -4.55 -6.21 13.79
CA ARG A 196 -4.29 -7.04 14.96
C ARG A 196 -2.90 -6.80 15.54
N TYR A 197 -1.89 -6.67 14.67
CA TYR A 197 -0.55 -6.35 15.12
C TYR A 197 -0.45 -4.95 15.74
N ALA A 198 -1.08 -3.94 15.17
CA ALA A 198 -1.15 -2.60 15.77
C ALA A 198 -1.81 -2.64 17.15
N THR A 199 -2.94 -3.34 17.28
CA THR A 199 -3.60 -3.55 18.58
C THR A 199 -2.69 -4.28 19.57
N ALA A 200 -1.98 -5.34 19.14
CA ALA A 200 -1.13 -6.13 20.03
C ALA A 200 0.14 -5.41 20.49
N TYR A 201 0.81 -4.70 19.57
CA TYR A 201 2.15 -4.14 19.81
C TYR A 201 2.20 -2.63 20.00
N ALA A 202 1.29 -1.88 19.34
CA ALA A 202 1.16 -0.43 19.54
C ALA A 202 0.06 -0.06 20.54
N LYS A 203 -0.86 -1.00 20.90
CA LYS A 203 -2.06 -0.75 21.72
C LYS A 203 -2.99 0.29 21.10
N LEU A 204 -2.99 0.39 19.77
CA LEU A 204 -3.77 1.33 18.99
C LEU A 204 -4.52 0.57 17.88
N SER A 205 -5.71 1.05 17.52
CA SER A 205 -6.38 0.70 16.29
C SER A 205 -5.88 1.59 15.14
N LEU A 206 -5.77 1.06 13.94
CA LEU A 206 -5.49 1.87 12.74
C LEU A 206 -6.67 2.76 12.34
N GLU A 207 -7.83 2.61 12.97
CA GLU A 207 -8.96 3.54 12.86
C GLU A 207 -8.86 4.74 13.83
N HIS A 208 -7.75 4.84 14.57
CA HIS A 208 -7.52 6.00 15.44
C HIS A 208 -7.58 7.31 14.63
N PRO A 209 -8.23 8.39 15.12
CA PRO A 209 -8.43 9.61 14.35
C PRO A 209 -7.12 10.27 13.90
N ASP A 210 -6.03 10.11 14.65
CA ASP A 210 -4.73 10.69 14.33
C ASP A 210 -3.82 9.78 13.50
N ILE A 211 -4.34 8.64 13.06
CA ILE A 211 -3.65 7.71 12.15
C ILE A 211 -4.32 7.73 10.78
N VAL A 212 -3.50 7.70 9.73
CA VAL A 212 -3.92 7.34 8.37
C VAL A 212 -3.21 6.07 7.96
N PHE A 213 -3.96 5.05 7.63
CA PHE A 213 -3.41 3.82 7.08
C PHE A 213 -3.49 3.86 5.56
N VAL A 214 -2.34 3.75 4.92
CA VAL A 214 -2.21 3.78 3.46
C VAL A 214 -1.69 2.45 2.95
N GLN A 215 -2.38 1.82 2.02
CA GLN A 215 -1.84 0.71 1.24
C GLN A 215 -1.40 1.22 -0.13
N LEU A 216 -0.09 1.27 -0.38
CA LEU A 216 0.50 1.67 -1.65
C LEU A 216 0.73 0.44 -2.53
N VAL A 217 -0.17 0.20 -3.48
CA VAL A 217 -0.09 -0.96 -4.36
C VAL A 217 0.85 -0.67 -5.52
N LEU A 218 1.99 -1.35 -5.58
CA LEU A 218 3.04 -1.12 -6.59
C LEU A 218 2.96 -2.07 -7.78
N TYR A 219 2.57 -3.33 -7.53
CA TYR A 219 2.54 -4.38 -8.57
C TYR A 219 1.18 -5.02 -8.67
N GLY A 220 0.70 -5.17 -9.91
CA GLY A 220 -0.54 -5.86 -10.27
C GLY A 220 -0.47 -7.38 -10.13
N MET A 221 -1.50 -8.07 -10.63
CA MET A 221 -1.64 -9.53 -10.53
C MET A 221 -0.61 -10.32 -11.34
N ASP A 222 0.07 -9.71 -12.28
CA ASP A 222 1.19 -10.32 -13.01
C ASP A 222 2.52 -10.26 -12.24
N GLY A 223 2.56 -9.51 -11.12
CA GLY A 223 3.73 -9.28 -10.29
C GLY A 223 4.85 -8.48 -10.99
N ARG A 224 4.56 -7.86 -12.13
CA ARG A 224 5.55 -7.17 -12.99
C ARG A 224 5.15 -5.76 -13.36
N SER A 225 3.90 -5.59 -13.77
CA SER A 225 3.34 -4.31 -14.21
C SER A 225 2.70 -3.56 -13.03
N PRO A 226 2.46 -2.25 -13.16
CA PRO A 226 1.65 -1.51 -12.20
C PRO A 226 0.23 -2.11 -12.10
N PRO A 227 -0.46 -1.94 -10.96
CA PRO A 227 -1.87 -2.28 -10.84
C PRO A 227 -2.73 -1.39 -11.73
N THR A 228 -3.96 -1.84 -12.02
CA THR A 228 -5.00 -1.03 -12.64
C THR A 228 -5.89 -0.35 -11.59
N GLU A 229 -6.69 0.65 -11.99
CA GLU A 229 -7.70 1.27 -11.11
C GLU A 229 -8.71 0.22 -10.60
N ASP A 230 -9.09 -0.74 -11.45
CA ASP A 230 -9.98 -1.84 -11.05
C ASP A 230 -9.34 -2.78 -10.05
N ASP A 231 -8.03 -3.00 -10.12
CA ASP A 231 -7.28 -3.77 -9.14
C ASP A 231 -7.34 -3.12 -7.75
N VAL A 232 -7.06 -1.83 -7.69
CA VAL A 232 -7.05 -1.06 -6.44
C VAL A 232 -8.46 -0.95 -5.85
N ARG A 233 -9.47 -0.71 -6.68
CA ARG A 233 -10.88 -0.68 -6.24
C ARG A 233 -11.33 -2.04 -5.71
N ALA A 234 -11.01 -3.11 -6.41
CA ALA A 234 -11.35 -4.47 -6.01
C ALA A 234 -10.65 -4.87 -4.71
N TRP A 235 -9.36 -4.52 -4.58
CA TRP A 235 -8.57 -4.73 -3.35
C TRP A 235 -9.21 -4.02 -2.15
N ALA A 236 -9.47 -2.72 -2.28
CA ALA A 236 -10.08 -1.92 -1.23
C ALA A 236 -11.46 -2.47 -0.81
N SER A 237 -12.30 -2.85 -1.77
CA SER A 237 -13.60 -3.45 -1.51
C SER A 237 -13.48 -4.80 -0.79
N HIS A 238 -12.56 -5.67 -1.23
CA HIS A 238 -12.38 -7.00 -0.66
C HIS A 238 -11.92 -6.96 0.80
N PHE A 239 -10.97 -6.08 1.12
CA PHE A 239 -10.42 -5.94 2.47
C PHE A 239 -11.15 -4.88 3.32
N GLY A 240 -12.16 -4.21 2.76
CA GLY A 240 -12.98 -3.25 3.48
C GLY A 240 -12.28 -1.92 3.78
N MET A 241 -11.31 -1.50 2.95
CA MET A 241 -10.60 -0.24 3.10
C MET A 241 -11.51 0.95 2.78
N ASP A 242 -11.77 1.80 3.78
CA ASP A 242 -12.70 2.94 3.66
C ASP A 242 -12.02 4.25 4.06
N ARG A 243 -12.02 5.22 3.15
CA ARG A 243 -11.49 6.57 3.41
C ARG A 243 -12.12 7.28 4.61
N ARG A 244 -13.40 7.00 4.90
CA ARG A 244 -14.09 7.54 6.08
C ARG A 244 -13.48 7.05 7.40
N ARG A 245 -12.73 5.95 7.36
CA ARG A 245 -11.97 5.38 8.47
C ARG A 245 -10.48 5.70 8.39
N ASN A 246 -10.09 6.73 7.62
CA ASN A 246 -8.71 7.07 7.35
C ASN A 246 -7.89 5.95 6.69
N GLN A 247 -8.53 5.08 5.90
CA GLN A 247 -7.88 3.98 5.19
C GLN A 247 -7.86 4.25 3.69
N VAL A 248 -6.69 4.33 3.11
CA VAL A 248 -6.48 4.76 1.72
C VAL A 248 -5.71 3.69 0.97
N VAL A 249 -6.15 3.35 -0.24
CA VAL A 249 -5.41 2.49 -1.15
C VAL A 249 -4.95 3.32 -2.33
N LEU A 250 -3.65 3.48 -2.52
CA LEU A 250 -3.06 4.28 -3.59
C LEU A 250 -2.62 3.40 -4.76
N LEU A 251 -2.94 3.86 -5.95
CA LEU A 251 -2.58 3.24 -7.23
C LEU A 251 -1.14 3.60 -7.59
N GLY A 252 -0.20 2.67 -7.41
CA GLY A 252 1.16 2.81 -7.93
C GLY A 252 1.17 2.80 -9.46
N ASP A 253 2.19 3.41 -10.04
CA ASP A 253 2.34 3.51 -11.49
C ASP A 253 3.73 3.06 -11.97
N GLN A 254 4.02 3.22 -13.26
CA GLN A 254 5.26 2.78 -13.87
C GLN A 254 6.52 3.31 -13.19
N ARG A 255 6.47 4.45 -12.52
CA ARG A 255 7.60 5.08 -11.81
C ARG A 255 8.10 4.24 -10.63
N PHE A 256 7.26 3.35 -10.09
CA PHE A 256 7.61 2.46 -8.98
C PHE A 256 8.20 1.12 -9.45
N ILE A 257 8.12 0.79 -10.73
CA ILE A 257 8.56 -0.53 -11.21
C ILE A 257 10.10 -0.58 -11.25
N SER A 258 10.68 -1.13 -10.18
CA SER A 258 12.12 -1.24 -10.02
C SER A 258 12.52 -2.38 -9.06
N ALA A 259 13.77 -2.84 -9.16
CA ALA A 259 14.33 -3.80 -8.20
C ALA A 259 14.37 -3.25 -6.77
N ALA A 260 14.57 -1.94 -6.60
CA ALA A 260 14.54 -1.28 -5.29
C ALA A 260 13.16 -1.31 -4.65
N SER A 261 12.11 -0.96 -5.41
CA SER A 261 10.72 -1.04 -4.95
C SER A 261 10.30 -2.45 -4.58
N ARG A 262 10.75 -3.45 -5.34
CA ARG A 262 10.43 -4.85 -5.07
C ARG A 262 10.95 -5.33 -3.71
N LYS A 263 12.12 -4.84 -3.28
CA LYS A 263 12.68 -5.14 -1.95
C LYS A 263 11.88 -4.54 -0.79
N LEU A 264 11.02 -3.57 -1.06
CA LEU A 264 10.14 -2.97 -0.05
C LEU A 264 8.87 -3.80 0.22
N ILE A 265 8.61 -4.87 -0.54
CA ILE A 265 7.37 -5.68 -0.46
C ILE A 265 7.68 -7.06 0.16
N PRO A 266 6.92 -7.49 1.20
CA PRO A 266 6.03 -6.67 2.00
C PRO A 266 6.81 -5.69 2.85
N GLY A 267 6.22 -4.56 3.19
CA GLY A 267 6.90 -3.61 4.08
C GLY A 267 6.01 -2.48 4.54
N PHE A 268 6.48 -1.80 5.59
CA PHE A 268 5.77 -0.73 6.26
C PHE A 268 6.68 0.48 6.44
N HIS A 269 6.13 1.66 6.18
CA HIS A 269 6.79 2.94 6.40
C HIS A 269 5.97 3.74 7.42
N LEU A 270 6.63 4.24 8.46
CA LEU A 270 6.02 5.04 9.51
C LEU A 270 6.46 6.49 9.36
N ILE A 271 5.50 7.38 9.11
CA ILE A 271 5.71 8.80 8.85
C ILE A 271 5.06 9.58 9.99
N ASP A 272 5.77 10.57 10.54
CA ASP A 272 5.22 11.42 11.60
C ASP A 272 4.33 12.55 11.06
N GLN A 273 3.73 13.32 11.97
CA GLN A 273 2.84 14.44 11.69
C GLN A 273 3.50 15.54 10.84
N ASN A 274 4.84 15.61 10.86
CA ASN A 274 5.63 16.57 10.07
C ASN A 274 6.01 16.04 8.68
N GLY A 275 5.64 14.80 8.35
CA GLY A 275 5.95 14.17 7.07
C GLY A 275 7.35 13.53 7.02
N ILE A 276 8.01 13.30 8.15
CA ILE A 276 9.35 12.69 8.21
C ILE A 276 9.19 11.18 8.40
N LEU A 277 9.89 10.38 7.60
CA LEU A 277 9.96 8.94 7.76
C LEU A 277 10.74 8.58 9.03
N ARG A 278 10.07 7.97 10.00
CA ARG A 278 10.64 7.63 11.32
C ARG A 278 11.10 6.18 11.45
N ALA A 279 10.48 5.27 10.71
CA ALA A 279 10.84 3.87 10.68
C ALA A 279 10.43 3.22 9.38
N MET A 280 11.10 2.15 9.00
CA MET A 280 10.76 1.35 7.83
C MET A 280 11.02 -0.13 8.11
N SER A 281 10.03 -0.98 7.86
CA SER A 281 10.15 -2.43 7.91
C SER A 281 9.93 -3.00 6.51
N SER A 282 10.79 -3.89 6.04
CA SER A 282 10.64 -4.54 4.72
C SER A 282 11.49 -5.80 4.63
N ASN A 283 11.55 -6.37 3.43
CA ASN A 283 12.44 -7.49 3.12
C ASN A 283 13.96 -7.15 3.19
N ASP A 284 14.33 -5.88 3.31
CA ASP A 284 15.73 -5.52 3.53
C ASP A 284 16.10 -5.79 5.01
N PRO A 285 17.14 -6.60 5.29
CA PRO A 285 17.53 -6.94 6.67
C PRO A 285 18.04 -5.74 7.48
N ARG A 286 18.37 -4.62 6.81
CA ARG A 286 18.81 -3.38 7.47
C ARG A 286 17.66 -2.54 8.01
N HIS A 287 16.42 -2.84 7.60
CA HIS A 287 15.24 -2.12 8.06
C HIS A 287 14.76 -2.64 9.41
N ASP A 288 13.95 -1.83 10.07
CA ASP A 288 13.36 -2.09 11.39
C ASP A 288 12.57 -3.42 11.43
N GLN A 289 12.49 -4.00 12.62
CA GLN A 289 11.56 -5.09 12.89
C GLN A 289 10.15 -4.50 13.09
N LEU A 290 9.15 -5.09 12.41
CA LEU A 290 7.77 -4.59 12.48
C LEU A 290 7.25 -4.54 13.93
N HIS A 291 7.36 -5.65 14.66
CA HIS A 291 6.74 -5.81 15.97
C HIS A 291 7.52 -5.15 17.11
N SER A 292 8.84 -5.28 17.10
CA SER A 292 9.69 -4.82 18.21
C SER A 292 10.21 -3.40 18.05
N SER A 293 10.09 -2.79 16.87
CA SER A 293 10.62 -1.46 16.59
C SER A 293 9.55 -0.53 15.98
N LEU A 294 9.00 -0.87 14.81
CA LEU A 294 8.12 0.04 14.08
C LEU A 294 6.78 0.28 14.79
N LEU A 295 6.08 -0.77 15.20
CA LEU A 295 4.78 -0.62 15.88
C LEU A 295 4.87 0.04 17.25
N PRO A 296 5.85 -0.27 18.14
CA PRO A 296 6.06 0.52 19.35
C PRO A 296 6.32 2.01 19.08
N LYS A 297 7.04 2.34 18.00
CA LYS A 297 7.27 3.73 17.59
C LYS A 297 5.99 4.41 17.07
N LEU A 298 5.08 3.68 16.41
CA LEU A 298 3.76 4.18 16.07
C LEU A 298 3.01 4.65 17.32
N ALA A 299 3.05 3.85 18.39
CA ALA A 299 2.42 4.22 19.66
C ALA A 299 2.98 5.51 20.26
N SER A 300 4.30 5.69 20.26
CA SER A 300 4.90 6.92 20.78
C SER A 300 4.53 8.14 19.94
N LEU A 301 4.54 8.05 18.60
CA LEU A 301 4.20 9.19 17.75
C LEU A 301 2.76 9.66 17.86
N VAL A 302 1.83 8.77 18.22
CA VAL A 302 0.40 9.14 18.42
C VAL A 302 0.14 9.68 19.83
N ASN A 303 0.92 9.26 20.85
CA ASN A 303 0.72 9.65 22.24
C ASN A 303 1.56 10.86 22.69
N ASP A 304 2.55 11.29 21.89
CA ASP A 304 3.45 12.41 22.23
C ASP A 304 2.85 13.81 21.92
N ASP A 305 1.53 13.90 21.57
CA ASP A 305 0.73 15.12 21.45
C ASP A 305 -0.06 15.39 22.79
#